data_4ac998bf025e59f882c96bf553859506
#
_entry.id   4ac998bf025e59f882c96bf553859506
#
_cell.length_a   1.000
_cell.length_b   1.000
_cell.length_c   1.000
_cell.angle_alpha   90.00
_cell.angle_beta   90.00
_cell.angle_gamma   90.00
#
_symmetry.space_group_name_H-M   'P 1'
#
loop_
_entity.id
_entity.type
_entity.pdbx_description
1 polymer ?
#
loop_
_entity_poly.entity_id
_entity_poly.type
_entity_poly.pdbx_seq_one_letter_code
_entity_poly.pdbx_strand_id
1 'polypeptide(L)'
;YDANTGNMVSSTYYFSDLPEWVKKFDKEMRPDRFFGKKWEKLLPESAYQRSTADDMPYEKFSAGNKFPYLINGGEEVPGPRFYYQFEYTPFANDFLVDFAKAAIEGEQLGADDTTDLLTISFSSNDLIGHSYGPYSQEVQDMTLRTDRTLAELFNYLDQKIGLDHALIVLTADHGVAPAPAHAQQYGLGGNVEQKAVTEAVQNALNKSFGGDKWILDFLNGNVYFDEDAIERRKLNVEDVERAACQAIVKIEGVGECFTRSQILSGRLPQTKVARSVANGFNARRNGNLVLVPQPFFLIGEGMTTTHGAPYTYDTHVPIILYGPGVAPGMYYSEASPADIAPTLATMLKIETPSNCVGRILSEAIKGN
;
A
#
# COMPACT_ATOMS: atom_id res chain seq x y z
N TYR A 1 15.22 4.66 0.63
CA TYR A 1 15.94 4.48 -0.64
C TYR A 1 15.59 5.59 -1.62
N ASP A 2 16.59 6.19 -2.22
CA ASP A 2 16.46 7.24 -3.23
C ASP A 2 16.70 6.65 -4.63
N ALA A 3 15.66 6.60 -5.44
CA ALA A 3 15.72 6.07 -6.81
C ALA A 3 16.62 6.88 -7.78
N ASN A 4 17.05 8.08 -7.42
CA ASN A 4 17.99 8.83 -8.24
C ASN A 4 19.45 8.44 -7.99
N THR A 5 19.78 8.05 -6.77
CA THR A 5 21.15 7.82 -6.32
C THR A 5 21.44 6.39 -5.90
N GLY A 6 20.43 5.61 -5.59
CA GLY A 6 20.55 4.26 -5.03
C GLY A 6 20.97 4.22 -3.55
N ASN A 7 21.00 5.36 -2.87
CA ASN A 7 21.40 5.45 -1.47
C ASN A 7 20.18 5.34 -0.54
N MET A 8 20.42 4.92 0.70
CA MET A 8 19.43 5.03 1.74
C MET A 8 19.29 6.48 2.18
N VAL A 9 18.08 6.90 2.49
CA VAL A 9 17.77 8.28 2.90
C VAL A 9 16.88 8.29 4.13
N SER A 10 16.91 9.39 4.86
CA SER A 10 16.01 9.64 5.99
C SER A 10 15.44 11.06 5.92
N SER A 11 14.52 11.36 6.80
CA SER A 11 14.00 12.71 6.99
C SER A 11 14.88 13.50 7.99
N THR A 12 15.05 14.78 7.73
CA THR A 12 15.67 15.72 8.69
C THR A 12 14.87 15.87 10.00
N TYR A 13 13.66 15.32 10.04
CA TYR A 13 12.88 15.18 11.27
C TYR A 13 13.53 14.20 12.25
N TYR A 14 14.14 13.11 11.74
CA TYR A 14 14.77 12.09 12.58
C TYR A 14 16.26 12.33 12.77
N PHE A 15 16.97 12.73 11.73
CA PHE A 15 18.42 12.87 11.73
C PHE A 15 18.86 14.14 11.02
N SER A 16 19.78 14.88 11.62
CA SER A 16 20.49 15.99 10.95
C SER A 16 21.51 15.47 9.93
N ASP A 17 22.04 14.26 10.17
CA ASP A 17 22.95 13.52 9.30
C ASP A 17 22.70 12.03 9.49
N LEU A 18 22.94 11.22 8.46
CA LEU A 18 22.74 9.77 8.54
C LEU A 18 23.72 9.13 9.52
N PRO A 19 23.29 8.09 10.27
CA PRO A 19 24.21 7.28 11.08
C PRO A 19 25.37 6.72 10.28
N GLU A 20 26.53 6.54 10.92
CA GLU A 20 27.74 6.07 10.24
C GLU A 20 27.58 4.66 9.63
N TRP A 21 26.78 3.79 10.25
CA TRP A 21 26.50 2.47 9.70
C TRP A 21 25.69 2.55 8.40
N VAL A 22 24.78 3.54 8.25
CA VAL A 22 24.03 3.78 7.00
C VAL A 22 24.99 4.24 5.90
N LYS A 23 25.86 5.21 6.20
CA LYS A 23 26.87 5.69 5.24
C LYS A 23 27.82 4.58 4.80
N LYS A 24 28.18 3.69 5.73
CA LYS A 24 28.97 2.50 5.43
C LYS A 24 28.21 1.54 4.52
N PHE A 25 26.94 1.27 4.83
CA PHE A 25 26.08 0.43 4.01
C PHE A 25 25.97 0.97 2.58
N ASP A 26 25.69 2.25 2.42
CA ASP A 26 25.60 2.90 1.10
C ASP A 26 26.91 2.79 0.30
N LYS A 27 28.05 2.78 0.98
CA LYS A 27 29.37 2.63 0.32
C LYS A 27 29.66 1.19 -0.10
N GLU A 28 29.28 0.19 0.72
CA GLU A 28 29.72 -1.20 0.58
C GLU A 28 28.66 -2.10 -0.07
N MET A 29 27.38 -1.77 0.11
CA MET A 29 26.24 -2.65 -0.19
C MET A 29 25.25 -2.06 -1.18
N ARG A 30 25.70 -1.15 -2.06
CA ARG A 30 24.82 -0.49 -3.04
C ARG A 30 23.98 -1.48 -3.86
N PRO A 31 22.77 -1.05 -4.33
CA PRO A 31 21.96 -1.85 -5.24
C PRO A 31 22.65 -2.13 -6.58
N ASP A 32 23.72 -1.40 -6.92
CA ASP A 32 24.54 -1.59 -8.12
C ASP A 32 25.01 -3.04 -8.33
N ARG A 33 25.17 -3.83 -7.26
CA ARG A 33 25.52 -5.26 -7.32
C ARG A 33 24.43 -6.13 -8.00
N PHE A 34 23.23 -5.58 -8.18
CA PHE A 34 22.13 -6.24 -8.89
C PHE A 34 22.02 -5.78 -10.35
N PHE A 35 22.80 -4.78 -10.76
CA PHE A 35 22.81 -4.29 -12.14
C PHE A 35 23.16 -5.41 -13.11
N GLY A 36 22.37 -5.55 -14.17
CA GLY A 36 22.57 -6.59 -15.19
C GLY A 36 22.14 -8.00 -14.77
N LYS A 37 21.65 -8.20 -13.54
CA LYS A 37 21.06 -9.48 -13.15
C LYS A 37 19.75 -9.72 -13.92
N LYS A 38 19.39 -10.99 -14.04
CA LYS A 38 18.11 -11.40 -14.62
C LYS A 38 17.18 -11.88 -13.49
N TRP A 39 15.96 -11.39 -13.53
CA TRP A 39 14.88 -11.98 -12.78
C TRP A 39 14.24 -13.09 -13.63
N GLU A 40 14.54 -14.31 -13.30
CA GLU A 40 14.02 -15.53 -13.91
C GLU A 40 13.02 -16.19 -12.94
N LYS A 41 12.10 -16.99 -13.45
CA LYS A 41 11.18 -17.77 -12.59
C LYS A 41 11.97 -18.63 -11.62
N LEU A 42 11.58 -18.60 -10.35
CA LEU A 42 12.23 -19.34 -9.27
C LEU A 42 12.00 -20.85 -9.34
N LEU A 43 10.82 -21.24 -9.82
CA LEU A 43 10.38 -22.62 -9.93
C LEU A 43 10.15 -23.00 -11.41
N PRO A 44 10.04 -24.31 -11.71
CA PRO A 44 9.68 -24.75 -13.05
C PRO A 44 8.30 -24.19 -13.49
N GLU A 45 8.10 -24.02 -14.79
CA GLU A 45 6.87 -23.48 -15.41
C GLU A 45 5.58 -24.15 -14.89
N SER A 46 5.64 -25.44 -14.59
CA SER A 46 4.51 -26.17 -14.04
C SER A 46 4.02 -25.68 -12.67
N ALA A 47 4.82 -24.91 -11.94
CA ALA A 47 4.43 -24.34 -10.66
C ALA A 47 3.54 -23.10 -10.82
N TYR A 48 3.54 -22.47 -11.99
CA TYR A 48 2.82 -21.21 -12.27
C TYR A 48 1.46 -21.41 -12.95
N GLN A 49 0.97 -22.64 -13.05
CA GLN A 49 -0.29 -22.98 -13.76
C GLN A 49 -1.55 -22.35 -13.15
N ARG A 50 -1.49 -21.84 -11.92
CA ARG A 50 -2.62 -21.16 -11.28
C ARG A 50 -2.61 -19.65 -11.51
N SER A 51 -1.52 -19.11 -12.01
CA SER A 51 -1.41 -17.71 -12.41
C SER A 51 -1.92 -17.51 -13.84
N THR A 52 -2.13 -16.27 -14.23
CA THR A 52 -2.41 -15.89 -15.62
C THR A 52 -1.23 -16.27 -16.52
N ALA A 53 -1.46 -16.27 -17.82
CA ALA A 53 -0.35 -16.48 -18.76
C ALA A 53 0.69 -15.36 -18.57
N ASP A 54 1.96 -15.73 -18.76
CA ASP A 54 3.06 -14.79 -18.89
C ASP A 54 2.81 -13.92 -20.15
N ASP A 55 3.06 -12.62 -20.09
CA ASP A 55 2.82 -11.69 -21.21
C ASP A 55 1.34 -11.33 -21.44
N MET A 56 0.63 -10.93 -20.38
CA MET A 56 -0.74 -10.43 -20.53
C MET A 56 -0.76 -9.01 -21.11
N PRO A 57 -1.64 -8.70 -22.08
CA PRO A 57 -1.65 -7.39 -22.74
C PRO A 57 -1.97 -6.19 -21.82
N TYR A 58 -2.54 -6.42 -20.65
CA TYR A 58 -2.86 -5.39 -19.68
C TYR A 58 -1.73 -5.09 -18.69
N GLU A 59 -0.70 -5.92 -18.64
CA GLU A 59 0.47 -5.68 -17.79
C GLU A 59 1.24 -4.47 -18.30
N LYS A 60 1.61 -3.58 -17.37
CA LYS A 60 2.19 -2.28 -17.74
C LYS A 60 3.45 -1.99 -16.93
N PHE A 61 4.55 -2.58 -17.35
CA PHE A 61 5.85 -2.23 -16.79
C PHE A 61 6.87 -1.93 -17.88
N SER A 62 7.76 -0.95 -17.62
CA SER A 62 8.75 -0.49 -18.59
C SER A 62 9.81 -1.53 -18.97
N ALA A 63 10.03 -2.54 -18.12
CA ALA A 63 10.96 -3.63 -18.38
C ALA A 63 10.37 -4.75 -19.25
N GLY A 64 9.11 -4.63 -19.65
CA GLY A 64 8.35 -5.65 -20.36
C GLY A 64 7.41 -6.41 -19.42
N ASN A 65 6.72 -7.39 -19.96
CA ASN A 65 5.69 -8.18 -19.31
C ASN A 65 5.90 -9.69 -19.49
N LYS A 66 7.16 -10.12 -19.65
CA LYS A 66 7.51 -11.51 -19.84
C LYS A 66 8.87 -11.86 -19.28
N PHE A 67 8.94 -12.97 -18.55
CA PHE A 67 10.20 -13.52 -18.08
C PHE A 67 11.15 -13.96 -19.22
N PRO A 68 12.50 -13.82 -19.06
CA PRO A 68 13.21 -13.20 -17.94
C PRO A 68 13.35 -11.69 -18.09
N TYR A 69 13.37 -10.97 -16.97
CA TYR A 69 13.59 -9.51 -16.94
C TYR A 69 15.07 -9.18 -16.74
N LEU A 70 15.65 -8.41 -17.63
CA LEU A 70 16.99 -7.86 -17.43
C LEU A 70 16.89 -6.59 -16.57
N ILE A 71 17.58 -6.60 -15.43
CA ILE A 71 17.51 -5.50 -14.46
C ILE A 71 18.67 -4.54 -14.68
N ASN A 72 18.49 -3.58 -15.57
CA ASN A 72 19.48 -2.56 -15.90
C ASN A 72 18.86 -1.18 -16.24
N GLY A 73 17.53 -1.04 -16.21
CA GLY A 73 16.84 0.21 -16.57
C GLY A 73 17.02 0.64 -18.04
N GLY A 74 17.55 -0.24 -18.89
CA GLY A 74 17.97 0.13 -20.26
C GLY A 74 19.21 1.00 -20.28
N GLU A 75 20.03 0.96 -19.23
CA GLU A 75 21.27 1.74 -19.06
C GLU A 75 22.50 0.83 -19.19
N GLU A 76 23.67 1.44 -19.51
CA GLU A 76 24.94 0.73 -19.61
C GLU A 76 25.67 0.65 -18.26
N VAL A 77 25.33 1.55 -17.33
CA VAL A 77 25.87 1.64 -15.97
C VAL A 77 24.72 1.93 -15.01
N PRO A 78 24.84 1.63 -13.70
CA PRO A 78 23.81 1.97 -12.72
C PRO A 78 23.45 3.46 -12.74
N GLY A 79 22.17 3.76 -12.81
CA GLY A 79 21.62 5.11 -12.85
C GLY A 79 20.13 5.14 -12.46
N PRO A 80 19.47 6.31 -12.53
CA PRO A 80 18.12 6.49 -12.02
C PRO A 80 17.08 5.52 -12.60
N ARG A 81 17.19 5.15 -13.89
CA ARG A 81 16.24 4.19 -14.49
C ARG A 81 16.47 2.77 -14.00
N PHE A 82 17.72 2.39 -13.73
CA PHE A 82 18.03 1.13 -13.09
C PHE A 82 17.49 1.11 -11.65
N TYR A 83 17.76 2.15 -10.86
CA TYR A 83 17.30 2.22 -9.47
C TYR A 83 15.78 2.18 -9.38
N TYR A 84 15.06 2.87 -10.27
CA TYR A 84 13.62 2.77 -10.38
C TYR A 84 13.15 1.36 -10.73
N GLN A 85 13.74 0.72 -11.76
CA GLN A 85 13.39 -0.65 -12.14
C GLN A 85 13.68 -1.65 -11.01
N PHE A 86 14.77 -1.44 -10.27
CA PHE A 86 15.20 -2.31 -9.18
C PHE A 86 14.13 -2.43 -8.09
N GLU A 87 13.41 -1.37 -7.76
CA GLU A 87 12.32 -1.38 -6.77
C GLU A 87 11.19 -2.36 -7.15
N TYR A 88 11.01 -2.61 -8.44
CA TYR A 88 10.00 -3.53 -8.99
C TYR A 88 10.55 -4.95 -9.19
N THR A 89 11.47 -5.36 -8.34
CA THR A 89 12.07 -6.70 -8.43
C THR A 89 12.17 -7.36 -7.05
N PRO A 90 12.22 -8.69 -6.98
CA PRO A 90 12.47 -9.38 -5.71
C PRO A 90 13.84 -9.07 -5.10
N PHE A 91 14.81 -8.62 -5.89
CA PHE A 91 16.13 -8.25 -5.40
C PHE A 91 16.10 -7.03 -4.45
N ALA A 92 15.08 -6.17 -4.56
CA ALA A 92 14.91 -5.07 -3.63
C ALA A 92 14.50 -5.55 -2.24
N ASN A 93 13.74 -6.64 -2.12
CA ASN A 93 13.47 -7.26 -0.82
C ASN A 93 14.72 -7.88 -0.21
N ASP A 94 15.57 -8.54 -1.02
CA ASP A 94 16.87 -9.07 -0.54
C ASP A 94 17.76 -7.92 -0.02
N PHE A 95 17.81 -6.82 -0.79
CA PHE A 95 18.55 -5.61 -0.39
C PHE A 95 18.00 -4.99 0.90
N LEU A 96 16.69 -4.96 1.07
CA LEU A 96 16.04 -4.46 2.28
C LEU A 96 16.38 -5.32 3.51
N VAL A 97 16.46 -6.63 3.36
CA VAL A 97 16.89 -7.53 4.46
C VAL A 97 18.36 -7.32 4.80
N ASP A 98 19.23 -7.08 3.83
CA ASP A 98 20.62 -6.71 4.10
C ASP A 98 20.71 -5.39 4.88
N PHE A 99 19.86 -4.41 4.54
CA PHE A 99 19.78 -3.15 5.28
C PHE A 99 19.23 -3.35 6.69
N ALA A 100 18.23 -4.22 6.88
CA ALA A 100 17.71 -4.57 8.19
C ALA A 100 18.77 -5.23 9.06
N LYS A 101 19.57 -6.17 8.52
CA LYS A 101 20.71 -6.76 9.21
C LYS A 101 21.75 -5.70 9.60
N ALA A 102 22.05 -4.76 8.70
CA ALA A 102 22.97 -3.66 8.99
C ALA A 102 22.43 -2.74 10.11
N ALA A 103 21.11 -2.51 10.16
CA ALA A 103 20.48 -1.75 11.24
C ALA A 103 20.58 -2.50 12.58
N ILE A 104 20.31 -3.80 12.59
CA ILE A 104 20.43 -4.63 13.82
C ILE A 104 21.86 -4.56 14.38
N GLU A 105 22.87 -4.65 13.51
CA GLU A 105 24.27 -4.57 13.93
C GLU A 105 24.67 -3.13 14.32
N GLY A 106 24.28 -2.14 13.53
CA GLY A 106 24.66 -0.75 13.70
C GLY A 106 24.07 -0.09 14.94
N GLU A 107 22.84 -0.44 15.26
CA GLU A 107 22.12 0.06 16.44
C GLU A 107 22.14 -0.94 17.62
N GLN A 108 22.81 -2.09 17.46
CA GLN A 108 22.92 -3.14 18.47
C GLN A 108 21.56 -3.66 18.98
N LEU A 109 20.58 -3.79 18.07
CA LEU A 109 19.23 -4.20 18.45
C LEU A 109 19.22 -5.60 19.05
N GLY A 110 18.55 -5.74 20.19
CA GLY A 110 18.49 -6.98 20.97
C GLY A 110 19.76 -7.32 21.74
N ALA A 111 20.69 -6.36 21.93
CA ALA A 111 21.96 -6.61 22.63
C ALA A 111 21.89 -6.39 24.16
N ASP A 112 20.83 -5.80 24.67
CA ASP A 112 20.62 -5.52 26.10
C ASP A 112 19.21 -5.94 26.56
N ASP A 113 18.85 -5.59 27.80
CA ASP A 113 17.57 -5.93 28.42
C ASP A 113 16.41 -4.96 28.01
N THR A 114 16.69 -3.97 27.17
CA THR A 114 15.68 -3.02 26.68
C THR A 114 15.06 -3.56 25.40
N THR A 115 13.72 -3.55 25.31
CA THR A 115 13.06 -4.03 24.10
C THR A 115 13.21 -3.03 22.96
N ASP A 116 13.79 -3.47 21.87
CA ASP A 116 13.87 -2.73 20.61
C ASP A 116 12.68 -3.02 19.69
N LEU A 117 12.37 -2.08 18.81
CA LEU A 117 11.35 -2.24 17.78
C LEU A 117 11.95 -1.98 16.40
N LEU A 118 11.91 -2.97 15.53
CA LEU A 118 12.27 -2.85 14.12
C LEU A 118 11.06 -3.10 13.24
N THR A 119 10.73 -2.17 12.36
CA THR A 119 9.69 -2.34 11.34
C THR A 119 10.33 -2.39 9.95
N ILE A 120 9.90 -3.36 9.14
CA ILE A 120 10.42 -3.57 7.78
C ILE A 120 9.23 -3.60 6.82
N SER A 121 9.24 -2.74 5.77
CA SER A 121 8.20 -2.69 4.75
C SER A 121 8.73 -3.28 3.43
N PHE A 122 8.17 -4.41 3.00
CA PHE A 122 8.50 -5.08 1.74
C PHE A 122 7.70 -4.50 0.57
N SER A 123 7.95 -3.23 0.24
CA SER A 123 7.15 -2.45 -0.71
C SER A 123 7.20 -2.97 -2.15
N SER A 124 8.22 -3.74 -2.53
CA SER A 124 8.33 -4.28 -3.89
C SER A 124 7.19 -5.24 -4.25
N ASN A 125 6.57 -5.89 -3.27
CA ASN A 125 5.40 -6.74 -3.51
C ASN A 125 4.23 -5.94 -4.08
N ASP A 126 3.98 -4.76 -3.52
CA ASP A 126 2.94 -3.85 -3.97
C ASP A 126 3.26 -3.27 -5.36
N LEU A 127 4.48 -2.79 -5.57
CA LEU A 127 4.92 -2.24 -6.86
C LEU A 127 4.77 -3.25 -8.01
N ILE A 128 5.13 -4.50 -7.77
CA ILE A 128 4.94 -5.60 -8.74
C ILE A 128 3.44 -5.88 -8.93
N GLY A 129 2.66 -5.87 -7.85
CA GLY A 129 1.20 -6.00 -7.90
C GLY A 129 0.55 -4.95 -8.79
N HIS A 130 0.94 -3.68 -8.66
CA HIS A 130 0.46 -2.59 -9.51
C HIS A 130 0.80 -2.76 -10.99
N SER A 131 1.97 -3.35 -11.29
CA SER A 131 2.49 -3.48 -12.65
C SER A 131 1.90 -4.67 -13.41
N TYR A 132 1.75 -5.80 -12.72
CA TYR A 132 1.39 -7.07 -13.35
C TYR A 132 0.02 -7.60 -12.91
N GLY A 133 -0.49 -7.14 -11.78
CA GLY A 133 -1.75 -7.63 -11.22
C GLY A 133 -1.58 -8.85 -10.30
N PRO A 134 -2.54 -9.08 -9.36
CA PRO A 134 -2.40 -10.08 -8.30
C PRO A 134 -2.39 -11.53 -8.78
N TYR A 135 -2.82 -11.79 -10.02
CA TYR A 135 -2.88 -13.14 -10.59
C TYR A 135 -1.70 -13.45 -11.50
N SER A 136 -0.74 -12.53 -11.66
CA SER A 136 0.41 -12.70 -12.55
C SER A 136 1.42 -13.72 -12.01
N GLN A 137 2.25 -14.22 -12.90
CA GLN A 137 3.37 -15.10 -12.54
C GLN A 137 4.44 -14.33 -11.77
N GLU A 138 4.57 -13.02 -12.01
CA GLU A 138 5.48 -12.12 -11.33
C GLU A 138 5.13 -11.98 -9.84
N VAL A 139 3.86 -11.78 -9.52
CA VAL A 139 3.39 -11.70 -8.12
C VAL A 139 3.55 -13.05 -7.42
N GLN A 140 3.29 -14.16 -8.12
CA GLN A 140 3.54 -15.50 -7.57
C GLN A 140 5.04 -15.72 -7.29
N ASP A 141 5.91 -15.40 -8.25
CA ASP A 141 7.37 -15.55 -8.10
C ASP A 141 7.90 -14.66 -6.98
N MET A 142 7.44 -13.41 -6.94
CA MET A 142 7.77 -12.47 -5.88
C MET A 142 7.38 -13.01 -4.49
N THR A 143 6.17 -13.56 -4.34
CA THR A 143 5.70 -14.13 -3.08
C THR A 143 6.56 -15.31 -2.64
N LEU A 144 6.92 -16.21 -3.56
CA LEU A 144 7.80 -17.34 -3.29
C LEU A 144 9.22 -16.90 -2.86
N ARG A 145 9.72 -15.82 -3.47
CA ARG A 145 11.02 -15.25 -3.09
C ARG A 145 10.96 -14.53 -1.77
N THR A 146 9.88 -13.79 -1.50
CA THR A 146 9.68 -13.13 -0.20
C THR A 146 9.66 -14.15 0.95
N ASP A 147 9.04 -15.31 0.77
CA ASP A 147 9.09 -16.42 1.75
C ASP A 147 10.53 -16.85 2.05
N ARG A 148 11.38 -17.00 1.01
CA ARG A 148 12.82 -17.33 1.20
C ARG A 148 13.59 -16.22 1.87
N THR A 149 13.34 -14.98 1.49
CA THR A 149 13.97 -13.79 2.09
C THR A 149 13.59 -13.65 3.56
N LEU A 150 12.34 -13.94 3.94
CA LEU A 150 11.91 -14.01 5.34
C LEU A 150 12.57 -15.14 6.09
N ALA A 151 12.70 -16.33 5.49
CA ALA A 151 13.42 -17.44 6.12
C ALA A 151 14.89 -17.10 6.38
N GLU A 152 15.54 -16.38 5.46
CA GLU A 152 16.92 -15.88 5.67
C GLU A 152 17.01 -14.89 6.84
N LEU A 153 16.06 -13.93 6.91
CA LEU A 153 15.99 -12.98 8.02
C LEU A 153 15.76 -13.69 9.36
N PHE A 154 14.85 -14.66 9.41
CA PHE A 154 14.58 -15.39 10.66
C PHE A 154 15.75 -16.26 11.10
N ASN A 155 16.46 -16.90 10.17
CA ASN A 155 17.70 -17.63 10.48
C ASN A 155 18.79 -16.69 11.02
N TYR A 156 18.90 -15.49 10.48
CA TYR A 156 19.83 -14.48 10.98
C TYR A 156 19.43 -14.03 12.41
N LEU A 157 18.17 -13.75 12.66
CA LEU A 157 17.67 -13.37 13.99
C LEU A 157 17.90 -14.48 15.01
N ASP A 158 17.66 -15.74 14.63
CA ASP A 158 17.89 -16.89 15.51
C ASP A 158 19.35 -17.01 15.92
N GLN A 159 20.27 -16.85 14.98
CA GLN A 159 21.71 -16.89 15.23
C GLN A 159 22.21 -15.70 16.05
N LYS A 160 21.59 -14.54 15.89
CA LYS A 160 22.04 -13.28 16.49
C LYS A 160 21.53 -13.09 17.92
N ILE A 161 20.24 -13.29 18.14
CA ILE A 161 19.55 -13.00 19.40
C ILE A 161 18.73 -14.20 19.93
N GLY A 162 18.48 -15.23 19.11
CA GLY A 162 17.55 -16.32 19.41
C GLY A 162 16.08 -15.93 19.10
N LEU A 163 15.36 -16.78 18.38
CA LEU A 163 13.94 -16.53 18.06
C LEU A 163 13.02 -16.61 19.29
N ASP A 164 13.45 -17.21 20.38
CA ASP A 164 12.77 -17.22 21.66
C ASP A 164 12.83 -15.85 22.39
N HIS A 165 13.69 -14.94 21.95
CA HIS A 165 13.77 -13.55 22.39
C HIS A 165 13.15 -12.55 21.41
N ALA A 166 12.66 -13.00 20.24
CA ALA A 166 12.10 -12.15 19.21
C ALA A 166 10.58 -12.35 19.07
N LEU A 167 9.80 -11.29 19.28
CA LEU A 167 8.38 -11.26 18.92
C LEU A 167 8.24 -10.74 17.50
N ILE A 168 7.77 -11.59 16.60
CA ILE A 168 7.61 -11.28 15.16
C ILE A 168 6.13 -11.07 14.85
N VAL A 169 5.80 -10.00 14.16
CA VAL A 169 4.47 -9.74 13.63
C VAL A 169 4.57 -9.52 12.12
N LEU A 170 3.81 -10.30 11.35
CA LEU A 170 3.69 -10.15 9.91
C LEU A 170 2.27 -9.75 9.56
N THR A 171 2.12 -8.69 8.79
CA THR A 171 0.85 -8.20 8.26
C THR A 171 1.07 -7.53 6.90
N ALA A 172 0.00 -7.00 6.31
CA ALA A 172 0.09 -6.09 5.19
C ALA A 172 -0.79 -4.86 5.46
N ASP A 173 -0.50 -3.77 4.82
CA ASP A 173 -1.27 -2.51 4.86
C ASP A 173 -2.56 -2.62 4.06
N HIS A 174 -2.55 -3.38 2.94
CA HIS A 174 -3.71 -3.66 2.09
C HIS A 174 -3.48 -4.90 1.23
N GLY A 175 -4.53 -5.36 0.57
CA GLY A 175 -4.47 -6.26 -0.56
C GLY A 175 -4.46 -5.47 -1.88
N VAL A 176 -4.95 -6.08 -2.97
CA VAL A 176 -5.00 -5.43 -4.28
C VAL A 176 -6.16 -5.97 -5.13
N ALA A 177 -6.82 -5.07 -5.88
CA ALA A 177 -7.91 -5.44 -6.77
C ALA A 177 -7.41 -6.28 -7.95
N PRO A 178 -8.22 -7.21 -8.49
CA PRO A 178 -7.96 -7.78 -9.80
C PRO A 178 -7.81 -6.70 -10.87
N ALA A 179 -6.90 -6.89 -11.82
CA ALA A 179 -6.81 -6.00 -12.97
C ALA A 179 -8.18 -5.91 -13.68
N PRO A 180 -8.69 -4.71 -14.01
CA PRO A 180 -9.99 -4.56 -14.66
C PRO A 180 -10.13 -5.41 -15.94
N ALA A 181 -9.10 -5.46 -16.77
CA ALA A 181 -9.10 -6.29 -17.97
C ALA A 181 -9.18 -7.80 -17.67
N HIS A 182 -8.69 -8.24 -16.51
CA HIS A 182 -8.89 -9.61 -16.04
C HIS A 182 -10.34 -9.82 -15.54
N ALA A 183 -10.84 -8.90 -14.70
CA ALA A 183 -12.20 -8.99 -14.16
C ALA A 183 -13.28 -8.96 -15.28
N GLN A 184 -13.08 -8.17 -16.32
CA GLN A 184 -13.97 -8.07 -17.48
C GLN A 184 -14.13 -9.39 -18.24
N GLN A 185 -13.17 -10.31 -18.20
CA GLN A 185 -13.32 -11.65 -18.79
C GLN A 185 -14.44 -12.45 -18.12
N TYR A 186 -14.82 -12.07 -16.90
CA TYR A 186 -15.91 -12.66 -16.13
C TYR A 186 -17.16 -11.77 -16.07
N GLY A 187 -17.21 -10.71 -16.89
CA GLY A 187 -18.31 -9.75 -16.89
C GLY A 187 -18.33 -8.81 -15.67
N LEU A 188 -17.18 -8.63 -15.01
CA LEU A 188 -17.04 -7.81 -13.80
C LEU A 188 -16.09 -6.64 -14.05
N GLY A 189 -16.30 -5.55 -13.27
CA GLY A 189 -15.34 -4.46 -13.16
C GLY A 189 -15.16 -3.60 -14.40
N GLY A 190 -14.23 -2.69 -14.29
CA GLY A 190 -13.90 -1.70 -15.30
C GLY A 190 -13.07 -0.54 -14.73
N ASN A 191 -12.98 0.55 -15.49
CA ASN A 191 -12.34 1.78 -15.04
C ASN A 191 -13.35 2.92 -14.99
N VAL A 192 -13.26 3.75 -13.95
CA VAL A 192 -13.93 5.04 -13.87
C VAL A 192 -12.92 6.10 -14.29
N GLU A 193 -13.13 6.68 -15.47
CA GLU A 193 -12.21 7.69 -16.01
C GLU A 193 -12.31 8.98 -15.21
N GLN A 194 -11.17 9.55 -14.83
CA GLN A 194 -11.11 10.85 -14.15
C GLN A 194 -11.83 11.95 -14.94
N LYS A 195 -11.67 11.96 -16.26
CA LYS A 195 -12.32 12.92 -17.16
C LYS A 195 -13.85 12.84 -17.06
N ALA A 196 -14.42 11.64 -17.06
CA ALA A 196 -15.87 11.45 -16.94
C ALA A 196 -16.40 12.02 -15.61
N VAL A 197 -15.66 11.82 -14.50
CA VAL A 197 -16.03 12.39 -13.20
C VAL A 197 -15.98 13.92 -13.22
N THR A 198 -14.87 14.50 -13.68
CA THR A 198 -14.70 15.97 -13.69
C THR A 198 -15.69 16.66 -14.62
N GLU A 199 -15.97 16.10 -15.79
CA GLU A 199 -16.98 16.64 -16.72
C GLU A 199 -18.40 16.55 -16.13
N ALA A 200 -18.76 15.43 -15.49
CA ALA A 200 -20.08 15.29 -14.87
C ALA A 200 -20.30 16.31 -13.75
N VAL A 201 -19.29 16.52 -12.89
CA VAL A 201 -19.35 17.54 -11.83
C VAL A 201 -19.44 18.93 -12.42
N GLN A 202 -18.54 19.28 -13.34
CA GLN A 202 -18.51 20.61 -13.95
C GLN A 202 -19.84 20.95 -14.62
N ASN A 203 -20.42 20.02 -15.39
CA ASN A 203 -21.69 20.20 -16.07
C ASN A 203 -22.86 20.34 -15.10
N ALA A 204 -22.89 19.51 -14.05
CA ALA A 204 -23.96 19.55 -13.04
C ALA A 204 -23.94 20.88 -12.27
N LEU A 205 -22.76 21.34 -11.86
CA LEU A 205 -22.62 22.61 -11.14
C LEU A 205 -22.88 23.82 -12.02
N ASN A 206 -22.46 23.82 -13.31
CA ASN A 206 -22.80 24.84 -14.28
C ASN A 206 -24.32 24.96 -14.47
N LYS A 207 -25.01 23.81 -14.55
CA LYS A 207 -26.46 23.78 -14.68
C LYS A 207 -27.18 24.30 -13.44
N SER A 208 -26.69 23.99 -12.25
CA SER A 208 -27.38 24.31 -10.99
C SER A 208 -27.06 25.71 -10.49
N PHE A 209 -25.82 26.19 -10.71
CA PHE A 209 -25.29 27.41 -10.10
C PHE A 209 -24.70 28.40 -11.08
N GLY A 210 -24.74 28.09 -12.40
CA GLY A 210 -24.16 28.92 -13.47
C GLY A 210 -22.69 28.57 -13.76
N GLY A 211 -22.20 29.07 -14.91
CA GLY A 211 -20.84 28.76 -15.36
C GLY A 211 -19.73 29.34 -14.48
N ASP A 212 -18.82 28.52 -14.06
CA ASP A 212 -17.58 28.88 -13.36
C ASP A 212 -16.57 27.71 -13.47
N LYS A 213 -15.33 27.90 -13.02
CA LYS A 213 -14.40 26.81 -12.79
C LYS A 213 -14.69 26.22 -11.39
N TRP A 214 -15.39 25.10 -11.33
CA TRP A 214 -15.82 24.50 -10.06
C TRP A 214 -14.81 23.57 -9.44
N ILE A 215 -13.97 22.93 -10.27
CA ILE A 215 -13.05 21.88 -9.84
C ILE A 215 -11.62 22.44 -9.86
N LEU A 216 -10.94 22.31 -8.74
CA LEU A 216 -9.51 22.59 -8.61
C LEU A 216 -8.70 21.38 -9.05
N ASP A 217 -9.03 20.19 -8.51
CA ASP A 217 -8.30 18.94 -8.78
C ASP A 217 -9.18 17.70 -8.56
N PHE A 218 -8.71 16.56 -9.07
CA PHE A 218 -9.23 15.24 -8.80
C PHE A 218 -8.04 14.29 -8.55
N LEU A 219 -7.93 13.76 -7.34
CA LEU A 219 -6.81 12.91 -6.95
C LEU A 219 -7.28 11.79 -6.02
N ASN A 220 -6.88 10.54 -6.32
CA ASN A 220 -7.16 9.36 -5.47
C ASN A 220 -8.63 9.26 -5.04
N GLY A 221 -9.56 9.40 -6.00
CA GLY A 221 -11.00 9.33 -5.71
C GLY A 221 -11.56 10.53 -4.94
N ASN A 222 -10.79 11.60 -4.76
CA ASN A 222 -11.25 12.85 -4.14
C ASN A 222 -11.44 13.94 -5.19
N VAL A 223 -12.56 14.66 -5.12
CA VAL A 223 -12.78 15.88 -5.91
C VAL A 223 -12.55 17.08 -5.01
N TYR A 224 -11.69 17.97 -5.45
CA TYR A 224 -11.38 19.23 -4.79
C TYR A 224 -12.06 20.37 -5.52
N PHE A 225 -12.91 21.12 -4.83
CA PHE A 225 -13.56 22.30 -5.42
C PHE A 225 -12.69 23.54 -5.36
N ASP A 226 -12.94 24.45 -6.27
CA ASP A 226 -12.49 25.84 -6.16
C ASP A 226 -13.40 26.55 -5.12
N GLU A 227 -12.93 26.59 -3.88
CA GLU A 227 -13.67 27.20 -2.77
C GLU A 227 -13.90 28.71 -3.01
N ASP A 228 -12.99 29.40 -3.70
CA ASP A 228 -13.15 30.81 -4.05
C ASP A 228 -14.35 31.02 -5.00
N ALA A 229 -14.63 30.07 -5.90
CA ALA A 229 -15.80 30.13 -6.78
C ALA A 229 -17.11 30.02 -5.98
N ILE A 230 -17.15 29.15 -4.97
CA ILE A 230 -18.29 28.94 -4.07
C ILE A 230 -18.53 30.22 -3.24
N GLU A 231 -17.46 30.80 -2.68
CA GLU A 231 -17.51 32.02 -1.86
C GLU A 231 -17.95 33.23 -2.67
N ARG A 232 -17.35 33.47 -3.84
CA ARG A 232 -17.73 34.62 -4.74
C ARG A 232 -19.20 34.58 -5.09
N ARG A 233 -19.78 33.41 -5.21
CA ARG A 233 -21.20 33.22 -5.56
C ARG A 233 -22.11 33.14 -4.33
N LYS A 234 -21.56 33.19 -3.13
CA LYS A 234 -22.28 33.09 -1.85
C LYS A 234 -23.16 31.85 -1.77
N LEU A 235 -22.64 30.72 -2.27
CA LEU A 235 -23.36 29.44 -2.26
C LEU A 235 -23.15 28.71 -0.95
N ASN A 236 -24.14 27.86 -0.60
CA ASN A 236 -23.95 26.90 0.50
C ASN A 236 -23.12 25.72 -0.04
N VAL A 237 -21.99 25.43 0.59
CA VAL A 237 -21.09 24.35 0.18
C VAL A 237 -21.79 22.98 0.18
N GLU A 238 -22.66 22.70 1.15
CA GLU A 238 -23.41 21.43 1.21
C GLU A 238 -24.32 21.24 -0.02
N ASP A 239 -24.88 22.33 -0.57
CA ASP A 239 -25.71 22.26 -1.78
C ASP A 239 -24.87 21.97 -3.02
N VAL A 240 -23.69 22.57 -3.10
CA VAL A 240 -22.74 22.33 -4.18
C VAL A 240 -22.22 20.89 -4.14
N GLU A 241 -21.77 20.42 -2.98
CA GLU A 241 -21.33 19.06 -2.75
C GLU A 241 -22.42 18.04 -3.12
N ARG A 242 -23.64 18.26 -2.66
CA ARG A 242 -24.78 17.37 -2.93
C ARG A 242 -25.11 17.31 -4.43
N ALA A 243 -25.12 18.44 -5.13
CA ALA A 243 -25.40 18.49 -6.57
C ALA A 243 -24.36 17.74 -7.38
N ALA A 244 -23.08 17.89 -7.02
CA ALA A 244 -21.97 17.19 -7.64
C ALA A 244 -22.04 15.67 -7.36
N CYS A 245 -22.25 15.24 -6.12
CA CYS A 245 -22.38 13.84 -5.75
C CYS A 245 -23.53 13.14 -6.50
N GLN A 246 -24.68 13.82 -6.66
CA GLN A 246 -25.83 13.32 -7.42
C GLN A 246 -25.54 13.11 -8.91
N ALA A 247 -24.57 13.84 -9.47
CA ALA A 247 -24.14 13.64 -10.84
C ALA A 247 -23.16 12.46 -10.94
N ILE A 248 -22.22 12.37 -10.03
CA ILE A 248 -21.16 11.36 -10.02
C ILE A 248 -21.71 9.93 -9.86
N VAL A 249 -22.67 9.71 -8.97
CA VAL A 249 -23.25 8.38 -8.74
C VAL A 249 -24.00 7.79 -9.94
N LYS A 250 -24.19 8.57 -11.01
CA LYS A 250 -24.77 8.11 -12.27
C LYS A 250 -23.74 7.58 -13.26
N ILE A 251 -22.46 7.75 -12.95
CA ILE A 251 -21.37 7.26 -13.79
C ILE A 251 -21.22 5.76 -13.50
N GLU A 252 -21.16 4.98 -14.58
CA GLU A 252 -20.91 3.54 -14.48
C GLU A 252 -19.60 3.28 -13.73
N GLY A 253 -19.64 2.33 -12.81
CA GLY A 253 -18.51 1.96 -11.98
C GLY A 253 -18.33 2.80 -10.70
N VAL A 254 -19.06 3.90 -10.53
CA VAL A 254 -19.14 4.61 -9.24
C VAL A 254 -20.19 3.93 -8.36
N GLY A 255 -19.78 3.50 -7.17
CA GLY A 255 -20.67 2.88 -6.19
C GLY A 255 -21.31 3.90 -5.25
N GLU A 256 -20.48 4.67 -4.58
CA GLU A 256 -20.95 5.67 -3.61
C GLU A 256 -20.14 6.98 -3.74
N CYS A 257 -20.76 8.06 -3.30
CA CYS A 257 -20.12 9.38 -3.18
C CYS A 257 -20.49 9.97 -1.83
N PHE A 258 -19.48 10.34 -1.04
CA PHE A 258 -19.62 10.96 0.26
C PHE A 258 -19.14 12.41 0.22
N THR A 259 -19.94 13.32 0.76
CA THR A 259 -19.54 14.72 0.85
C THR A 259 -18.74 14.98 2.12
N ARG A 260 -17.80 15.91 2.04
CA ARG A 260 -17.03 16.40 3.19
C ARG A 260 -17.95 16.85 4.33
N SER A 261 -19.02 17.58 4.00
CA SER A 261 -19.99 18.06 4.98
C SER A 261 -20.73 16.93 5.70
N GLN A 262 -21.09 15.84 4.99
CA GLN A 262 -21.69 14.65 5.62
C GLN A 262 -20.71 13.95 6.57
N ILE A 263 -19.47 13.79 6.15
CA ILE A 263 -18.42 13.11 6.95
C ILE A 263 -18.17 13.92 8.24
N LEU A 264 -17.91 15.22 8.11
CA LEU A 264 -17.59 16.08 9.27
C LEU A 264 -18.75 16.23 10.25
N SER A 265 -19.99 16.18 9.77
CA SER A 265 -21.20 16.27 10.64
C SER A 265 -21.66 14.92 11.18
N GLY A 266 -20.96 13.80 10.85
CA GLY A 266 -21.36 12.45 11.26
C GLY A 266 -22.66 11.93 10.61
N ARG A 267 -23.15 12.58 9.55
CA ARG A 267 -24.38 12.21 8.83
C ARG A 267 -24.12 11.15 7.76
N LEU A 268 -23.44 10.08 8.13
CA LEU A 268 -23.14 8.97 7.25
C LEU A 268 -24.08 7.78 7.46
N PRO A 269 -24.38 7.00 6.42
CA PRO A 269 -25.12 5.76 6.59
C PRO A 269 -24.35 4.76 7.45
N GLN A 270 -25.05 3.89 8.16
CA GLN A 270 -24.45 2.88 9.04
C GLN A 270 -23.98 1.65 8.24
N THR A 271 -23.15 1.87 7.22
CA THR A 271 -22.57 0.82 6.39
C THR A 271 -21.07 0.64 6.69
N LYS A 272 -20.52 -0.54 6.34
CA LYS A 272 -19.07 -0.79 6.45
C LYS A 272 -18.29 0.18 5.56
N VAL A 273 -18.78 0.45 4.35
CA VAL A 273 -18.15 1.38 3.40
C VAL A 273 -18.08 2.80 3.97
N ALA A 274 -19.20 3.33 4.47
CA ALA A 274 -19.25 4.67 5.05
C ALA A 274 -18.32 4.81 6.28
N ARG A 275 -18.23 3.76 7.11
CA ARG A 275 -17.30 3.71 8.24
C ARG A 275 -15.85 3.73 7.78
N SER A 276 -15.50 2.96 6.74
CA SER A 276 -14.15 2.96 6.17
C SER A 276 -13.77 4.34 5.63
N VAL A 277 -14.69 5.00 4.92
CA VAL A 277 -14.49 6.37 4.43
C VAL A 277 -14.28 7.34 5.60
N ALA A 278 -15.10 7.27 6.64
CA ALA A 278 -14.95 8.13 7.82
C ALA A 278 -13.60 7.94 8.54
N ASN A 279 -13.16 6.68 8.68
CA ASN A 279 -11.88 6.36 9.31
C ASN A 279 -10.67 6.84 8.51
N GLY A 280 -10.75 6.81 7.17
CA GLY A 280 -9.67 7.28 6.29
C GLY A 280 -9.71 8.79 6.00
N PHE A 281 -10.76 9.50 6.44
CA PHE A 281 -10.94 10.91 6.12
C PHE A 281 -10.12 11.83 7.01
N ASN A 282 -9.35 12.74 6.37
CA ASN A 282 -8.66 13.81 7.05
C ASN A 282 -9.16 15.18 6.56
N ALA A 283 -9.72 15.99 7.45
CA ALA A 283 -10.32 17.28 7.13
C ALA A 283 -9.39 18.30 6.45
N ARG A 284 -8.08 18.13 6.54
CA ARG A 284 -7.07 19.05 5.95
C ARG A 284 -6.48 18.53 4.64
N ARG A 285 -6.75 17.27 4.28
CA ARG A 285 -6.11 16.61 3.13
C ARG A 285 -7.09 16.11 2.09
N ASN A 286 -8.26 15.59 2.52
CA ASN A 286 -9.28 15.11 1.60
C ASN A 286 -10.04 16.25 0.92
N GLY A 287 -10.55 15.97 -0.28
CA GLY A 287 -11.37 16.87 -1.06
C GLY A 287 -12.79 17.08 -0.51
N ASN A 288 -13.59 17.80 -1.25
CA ASN A 288 -14.98 18.05 -0.93
C ASN A 288 -15.86 16.83 -1.15
N LEU A 289 -15.46 15.93 -2.04
CA LEU A 289 -16.14 14.66 -2.29
C LEU A 289 -15.15 13.50 -2.20
N VAL A 290 -15.59 12.39 -1.65
CA VAL A 290 -14.89 11.11 -1.63
C VAL A 290 -15.71 10.09 -2.38
N LEU A 291 -15.13 9.54 -3.45
CA LEU A 291 -15.76 8.54 -4.31
C LEU A 291 -15.32 7.14 -3.90
N VAL A 292 -16.27 6.23 -3.91
CA VAL A 292 -16.02 4.80 -3.75
C VAL A 292 -16.45 4.11 -5.04
N PRO A 293 -15.56 3.37 -5.72
CA PRO A 293 -15.94 2.63 -6.92
C PRO A 293 -16.89 1.48 -6.58
N GLN A 294 -17.58 0.94 -7.57
CA GLN A 294 -18.23 -0.37 -7.47
C GLN A 294 -17.16 -1.47 -7.32
N PRO A 295 -17.51 -2.66 -6.79
CA PRO A 295 -16.56 -3.77 -6.71
C PRO A 295 -15.92 -4.06 -8.07
N PHE A 296 -14.61 -4.27 -8.09
CA PHE A 296 -13.79 -4.54 -9.27
C PHE A 296 -13.64 -3.37 -10.26
N PHE A 297 -14.20 -2.21 -9.96
CA PHE A 297 -13.89 -0.98 -10.71
C PHE A 297 -12.73 -0.25 -10.04
N LEU A 298 -11.87 0.34 -10.88
CA LEU A 298 -10.79 1.21 -10.42
C LEU A 298 -11.09 2.66 -10.81
N ILE A 299 -10.73 3.60 -9.94
CA ILE A 299 -10.77 5.03 -10.25
C ILE A 299 -9.36 5.46 -10.61
N GLY A 300 -9.16 5.87 -11.86
CA GLY A 300 -7.87 6.32 -12.38
C GLY A 300 -7.43 5.56 -13.62
N GLU A 301 -6.27 5.98 -14.15
CA GLU A 301 -5.69 5.47 -15.39
C GLU A 301 -4.20 5.18 -15.19
N GLY A 302 -3.63 4.39 -16.09
CA GLY A 302 -2.16 4.27 -16.21
C GLY A 302 -1.52 3.07 -15.52
N MET A 303 -2.16 2.44 -14.55
CA MET A 303 -1.67 1.21 -13.89
C MET A 303 -2.45 -0.03 -14.36
N THR A 304 -1.86 -1.21 -14.19
CA THR A 304 -2.57 -2.48 -14.44
C THR A 304 -3.67 -2.67 -13.42
N THR A 305 -3.37 -2.42 -12.16
CA THR A 305 -4.33 -2.40 -11.05
C THR A 305 -3.87 -1.47 -9.92
N THR A 306 -4.75 -1.26 -8.96
CA THR A 306 -4.48 -0.51 -7.73
C THR A 306 -5.35 -1.01 -6.58
N HIS A 307 -5.22 -0.41 -5.43
CA HIS A 307 -5.92 -0.67 -4.18
C HIS A 307 -6.57 0.61 -3.63
N GLY A 308 -7.16 0.54 -2.43
CA GLY A 308 -7.80 1.67 -1.75
C GLY A 308 -9.33 1.59 -1.73
N ALA A 309 -9.92 0.50 -2.23
CA ALA A 309 -11.35 0.26 -2.12
C ALA A 309 -11.72 -0.46 -0.81
N PRO A 310 -12.93 -0.26 -0.26
CA PRO A 310 -13.32 -0.85 1.03
C PRO A 310 -13.78 -2.32 0.91
N TYR A 311 -13.34 -3.03 -0.11
CA TYR A 311 -13.74 -4.41 -0.41
C TYR A 311 -12.71 -5.43 0.06
N THR A 312 -13.13 -6.67 0.21
CA THR A 312 -12.31 -7.74 0.82
C THR A 312 -11.01 -8.03 0.08
N TYR A 313 -10.94 -7.81 -1.23
CA TYR A 313 -9.70 -7.98 -1.98
C TYR A 313 -8.60 -6.97 -1.58
N ASP A 314 -8.99 -5.80 -1.05
CA ASP A 314 -8.06 -4.79 -0.52
C ASP A 314 -7.93 -4.86 1.01
N THR A 315 -9.02 -5.21 1.72
CA THR A 315 -9.08 -5.08 3.19
C THR A 315 -8.76 -6.37 3.94
N HIS A 316 -8.72 -7.53 3.28
CA HIS A 316 -8.45 -8.81 3.92
C HIS A 316 -6.96 -9.14 3.86
N VAL A 317 -6.24 -8.81 4.90
CA VAL A 317 -4.80 -9.03 5.05
C VAL A 317 -4.51 -9.96 6.22
N PRO A 318 -3.36 -10.68 6.23
CA PRO A 318 -2.98 -11.56 7.34
C PRO A 318 -2.57 -10.77 8.58
N ILE A 319 -2.78 -11.34 9.76
CA ILE A 319 -2.08 -10.97 11.01
C ILE A 319 -1.48 -12.25 11.57
N ILE A 320 -0.17 -12.37 11.57
CA ILE A 320 0.56 -13.54 12.06
C ILE A 320 1.48 -13.07 13.18
N LEU A 321 1.36 -13.68 14.35
CA LEU A 321 2.24 -13.43 15.48
C LEU A 321 3.05 -14.68 15.79
N TYR A 322 4.33 -14.51 16.08
CA TYR A 322 5.24 -15.58 16.49
C TYR A 322 6.20 -15.08 17.56
N GLY A 323 6.45 -15.89 18.57
CA GLY A 323 7.47 -15.63 19.59
C GLY A 323 6.95 -15.65 21.04
N PRO A 324 7.69 -15.03 21.96
CA PRO A 324 7.37 -15.01 23.39
C PRO A 324 5.99 -14.41 23.66
N GLY A 325 5.22 -15.04 24.55
CA GLY A 325 3.90 -14.55 24.96
C GLY A 325 2.77 -14.78 23.96
N VAL A 326 3.04 -15.32 22.76
CA VAL A 326 2.02 -15.64 21.76
C VAL A 326 1.39 -17.00 22.05
N ALA A 327 0.05 -17.06 22.14
CA ALA A 327 -0.71 -18.30 22.22
C ALA A 327 -0.81 -18.95 20.84
N PRO A 328 -0.36 -20.21 20.65
CA PRO A 328 -0.48 -20.88 19.36
C PRO A 328 -1.95 -21.14 19.01
N GLY A 329 -2.36 -20.89 17.77
CA GLY A 329 -3.71 -21.17 17.32
C GLY A 329 -4.06 -20.45 16.02
N MET A 330 -5.24 -20.74 15.51
CA MET A 330 -5.91 -20.00 14.45
C MET A 330 -7.16 -19.38 15.04
N TYR A 331 -7.29 -18.07 14.90
CA TYR A 331 -8.37 -17.28 15.51
C TYR A 331 -9.26 -16.71 14.39
N TYR A 332 -10.56 -16.81 14.58
CA TYR A 332 -11.58 -16.43 13.57
C TYR A 332 -12.39 -15.21 13.99
N SER A 333 -12.06 -14.59 15.11
CA SER A 333 -12.66 -13.33 15.54
C SER A 333 -12.27 -12.20 14.57
N GLU A 334 -13.16 -11.22 14.40
CA GLU A 334 -12.83 -10.03 13.60
C GLU A 334 -11.62 -9.32 14.19
N ALA A 335 -10.62 -9.08 13.34
CA ALA A 335 -9.38 -8.42 13.67
C ALA A 335 -9.00 -7.41 12.58
N SER A 336 -8.17 -6.45 12.94
CA SER A 336 -7.65 -5.42 12.05
C SER A 336 -6.16 -5.20 12.30
N PRO A 337 -5.35 -4.82 11.30
CA PRO A 337 -3.97 -4.37 11.53
C PRO A 337 -3.84 -3.28 12.60
N ALA A 338 -4.88 -2.45 12.81
CA ALA A 338 -4.95 -1.47 13.89
C ALA A 338 -4.88 -2.11 15.30
N ASP A 339 -5.20 -3.40 15.44
CA ASP A 339 -5.18 -4.14 16.69
C ASP A 339 -3.76 -4.56 17.11
N ILE A 340 -2.79 -4.50 16.19
CA ILE A 340 -1.41 -4.89 16.44
C ILE A 340 -0.78 -4.00 17.52
N ALA A 341 -0.87 -2.67 17.35
CA ALA A 341 -0.23 -1.73 18.28
C ALA A 341 -0.72 -1.86 19.74
N PRO A 342 -2.04 -1.90 20.05
CA PRO A 342 -2.49 -2.09 21.43
C PRO A 342 -2.19 -3.49 21.97
N THR A 343 -2.14 -4.51 21.11
CA THR A 343 -1.75 -5.87 21.49
C THR A 343 -0.28 -5.91 21.91
N LEU A 344 0.61 -5.33 21.10
CA LEU A 344 2.04 -5.23 21.43
C LEU A 344 2.27 -4.39 22.70
N ALA A 345 1.60 -3.23 22.84
CA ALA A 345 1.69 -2.41 24.05
C ALA A 345 1.32 -3.21 25.31
N THR A 346 0.25 -4.02 25.23
CA THR A 346 -0.14 -4.91 26.34
C THR A 346 0.91 -5.96 26.64
N MET A 347 1.48 -6.63 25.62
CA MET A 347 2.52 -7.63 25.78
C MET A 347 3.80 -7.06 26.38
N LEU A 348 4.16 -5.83 25.98
CA LEU A 348 5.33 -5.09 26.47
C LEU A 348 5.07 -4.38 27.81
N LYS A 349 3.84 -4.38 28.33
CA LYS A 349 3.42 -3.69 29.56
C LYS A 349 3.71 -2.18 29.52
N ILE A 350 3.51 -1.56 28.37
CA ILE A 350 3.62 -0.12 28.17
C ILE A 350 2.24 0.48 27.86
N GLU A 351 2.15 1.79 27.92
CA GLU A 351 0.91 2.50 27.58
C GLU A 351 0.57 2.32 26.08
N THR A 352 -0.73 2.18 25.79
CA THR A 352 -1.22 2.14 24.42
C THR A 352 -1.01 3.50 23.74
N PRO A 353 -0.57 3.56 22.47
CA PRO A 353 -0.43 4.81 21.74
C PRO A 353 -1.72 5.65 21.75
N SER A 354 -1.60 6.97 21.94
CA SER A 354 -2.73 7.89 22.20
C SER A 354 -3.84 7.90 21.16
N ASN A 355 -3.53 7.63 19.89
CA ASN A 355 -4.52 7.61 18.80
C ASN A 355 -4.88 6.19 18.36
N CYS A 356 -4.59 5.19 19.17
CA CYS A 356 -4.90 3.82 18.85
C CYS A 356 -6.41 3.56 18.98
N VAL A 357 -7.01 3.04 17.91
CA VAL A 357 -8.45 2.68 17.84
C VAL A 357 -8.69 1.19 17.80
N GLY A 358 -7.62 0.38 17.71
CA GLY A 358 -7.69 -1.07 17.68
C GLY A 358 -8.02 -1.68 19.04
N ARG A 359 -8.47 -2.93 19.03
CA ARG A 359 -8.65 -3.74 20.23
C ARG A 359 -7.40 -4.57 20.56
N ILE A 360 -7.30 -5.06 21.77
CA ILE A 360 -6.28 -6.04 22.14
C ILE A 360 -6.73 -7.42 21.61
N LEU A 361 -5.84 -8.10 20.89
CA LEU A 361 -6.03 -9.49 20.44
C LEU A 361 -5.74 -10.45 21.61
N SER A 362 -6.56 -10.39 22.65
CA SER A 362 -6.36 -11.16 23.90
C SER A 362 -6.36 -12.66 23.67
N GLU A 363 -7.06 -13.14 22.65
CA GLU A 363 -7.06 -14.55 22.24
C GLU A 363 -5.70 -15.04 21.74
N ALA A 364 -4.85 -14.14 21.23
CA ALA A 364 -3.51 -14.46 20.74
C ALA A 364 -2.40 -14.30 21.79
N ILE A 365 -2.75 -13.87 23.01
CA ILE A 365 -1.80 -13.68 24.11
C ILE A 365 -1.90 -14.89 25.06
N LYS A 366 -0.76 -15.49 25.43
CA LYS A 366 -0.73 -16.53 26.48
C LYS A 366 -1.26 -15.92 27.77
N GLY A 367 -2.27 -16.55 28.35
CA GLY A 367 -2.69 -16.25 29.72
C GLY A 367 -1.52 -16.49 30.71
N ASN A 368 -1.40 -15.61 31.69
CA ASN A 368 -0.46 -15.81 32.81
C ASN A 368 -0.84 -17.01 33.63
#